data_a4754f0b57f3b59362efc2f6fb1ef754
#
_entry.id   a4754f0b57f3b59362efc2f6fb1ef754
#
_cell.length_a   1.000
_cell.length_b   1.000
_cell.length_c   1.000
_cell.angle_alpha   90.00
_cell.angle_beta   90.00
_cell.angle_gamma   90.00
#
_symmetry.space_group_name_H-M   'P 1'
#
loop_
_entity.id
_entity.type
_entity.pdbx_description
1 polymer ?
#
loop_
_entity_poly.entity_id
_entity_poly.type
_entity_poly.pdbx_seq_one_letter_code
_entity_poly.pdbx_strand_id
1 'polypeptide(L)'
;MVKNIKLIAVVFLVIVSFFILLKGLNKTNNYSPNLNSSKIDFNFKAKFLYSDEESTLYELINDKDFSIINIWASWCLPCRDEHSFLLNLKSLDKFNIIGINYKD
;
A
#
# COMPACT_ATOMS: atom_id res chain seq x y z
N MET A 1 -14.17 52.35 16.41
CA MET A 1 -13.72 51.24 17.26
C MET A 1 -14.30 49.87 16.84
N VAL A 2 -15.59 49.74 16.62
CA VAL A 2 -16.24 48.43 16.32
C VAL A 2 -15.77 47.78 14.99
N LYS A 3 -15.43 48.59 13.98
CA LYS A 3 -14.96 48.11 12.66
C LYS A 3 -13.60 47.40 12.75
N ASN A 4 -12.71 47.88 13.61
CA ASN A 4 -11.37 47.27 13.79
C ASN A 4 -11.42 45.95 14.59
N ILE A 5 -12.36 45.83 15.52
CA ILE A 5 -12.57 44.60 16.30
C ILE A 5 -12.99 43.43 15.39
N LYS A 6 -13.89 43.67 14.43
CA LYS A 6 -14.29 42.67 13.46
C LYS A 6 -13.15 42.22 12.58
N LEU A 7 -12.30 43.15 12.14
CA LEU A 7 -11.12 42.84 11.35
C LEU A 7 -10.11 42.00 12.16
N ILE A 8 -9.85 42.36 13.40
CA ILE A 8 -8.94 41.62 14.30
C ILE A 8 -9.46 40.19 14.55
N ALA A 9 -10.78 40.05 14.75
CA ALA A 9 -11.38 38.72 14.94
C ALA A 9 -11.24 37.81 13.70
N VAL A 10 -11.43 38.38 12.51
CA VAL A 10 -11.23 37.63 11.26
C VAL A 10 -9.79 37.21 11.07
N VAL A 11 -8.84 38.11 11.29
CA VAL A 11 -7.39 37.81 11.20
C VAL A 11 -7.02 36.72 12.20
N PHE A 12 -7.51 36.79 13.42
CA PHE A 12 -7.27 35.76 14.44
C PHE A 12 -7.81 34.38 14.03
N LEU A 13 -9.03 34.33 13.49
CA LEU A 13 -9.61 33.07 12.96
C LEU A 13 -8.76 32.48 11.82
N VAL A 14 -8.28 33.29 10.91
CA VAL A 14 -7.42 32.84 9.81
C VAL A 14 -6.10 32.25 10.34
N ILE A 15 -5.48 32.94 11.32
CA ILE A 15 -4.23 32.45 11.94
C ILE A 15 -4.47 31.13 12.67
N VAL A 16 -5.53 30.99 13.44
CA VAL A 16 -5.86 29.75 14.14
C VAL A 16 -6.13 28.61 13.16
N SER A 17 -6.90 28.87 12.10
CA SER A 17 -7.14 27.88 11.04
C SER A 17 -5.85 27.44 10.37
N PHE A 18 -4.94 28.35 10.07
CA PHE A 18 -3.64 28.06 9.48
C PHE A 18 -2.78 27.19 10.41
N PHE A 19 -2.76 27.49 11.71
CA PHE A 19 -2.04 26.65 12.70
C PHE A 19 -2.62 25.24 12.82
N ILE A 20 -3.93 25.09 12.74
CA ILE A 20 -4.57 23.75 12.76
C ILE A 20 -4.18 22.96 11.52
N LEU A 21 -4.18 23.58 10.35
CA LEU A 21 -3.76 22.94 9.10
C LEU A 21 -2.28 22.53 9.16
N LEU A 22 -1.38 23.39 9.63
CA LEU A 22 0.04 23.05 9.77
C LEU A 22 0.26 21.88 10.74
N LYS A 23 -0.46 21.83 11.86
CA LYS A 23 -0.37 20.69 12.79
C LYS A 23 -0.97 19.41 12.20
N GLY A 24 -2.02 19.54 11.41
CA GLY A 24 -2.62 18.41 10.71
C GLY A 24 -1.69 17.81 9.66
N LEU A 25 -1.00 18.64 8.88
CA LEU A 25 -0.04 18.21 7.86
C LEU A 25 1.24 17.61 8.45
N ASN A 26 1.69 18.11 9.63
CA ASN A 26 2.86 17.55 10.31
C ASN A 26 2.58 16.24 11.06
N LYS A 27 1.33 15.85 11.21
CA LYS A 27 0.98 14.53 11.69
C LYS A 27 1.08 13.54 10.52
N THR A 28 2.29 13.34 10.00
CA THR A 28 2.60 12.14 9.25
C THR A 28 2.26 10.98 10.17
N ASN A 29 1.19 10.27 9.86
CA ASN A 29 0.96 8.97 10.45
C ASN A 29 2.16 8.13 10.03
N ASN A 30 3.20 8.09 10.86
CA ASN A 30 4.20 7.06 10.79
C ASN A 30 3.49 5.74 11.11
N TYR A 31 2.73 5.25 10.12
CA TYR A 31 2.31 3.87 10.12
C TYR A 31 3.61 3.07 9.96
N SER A 32 4.26 2.79 11.08
CA SER A 32 5.21 1.70 11.14
C SER A 32 4.35 0.43 11.24
N PRO A 33 4.27 -0.36 10.16
CA PRO A 33 3.66 -1.67 10.27
C PRO A 33 4.40 -2.36 11.41
N ASN A 34 3.64 -2.88 12.38
CA ASN A 34 4.20 -3.61 13.50
C ASN A 34 4.80 -4.89 12.89
N LEU A 35 6.09 -4.82 12.55
CA LEU A 35 6.90 -5.94 12.08
C LEU A 35 7.19 -6.89 13.27
N ASN A 36 6.19 -7.09 14.13
CA ASN A 36 6.15 -8.32 14.88
C ASN A 36 6.14 -9.40 13.81
N SER A 37 7.30 -9.99 13.61
CA SER A 37 7.52 -11.12 12.71
C SER A 37 6.58 -12.26 13.10
N SER A 38 5.29 -12.08 12.77
CA SER A 38 4.43 -13.22 12.60
C SER A 38 5.13 -14.02 11.51
N LYS A 39 5.67 -15.17 11.89
CA LYS A 39 6.27 -16.08 10.93
C LYS A 39 5.24 -16.29 9.85
N ILE A 40 5.52 -15.74 8.67
CA ILE A 40 4.67 -15.97 7.52
C ILE A 40 4.76 -17.46 7.25
N ASP A 41 3.64 -18.14 7.36
CA ASP A 41 3.58 -19.56 6.99
C ASP A 41 3.60 -19.64 5.46
N PHE A 42 4.74 -19.96 4.90
CA PHE A 42 4.91 -20.14 3.47
C PHE A 42 4.33 -21.46 2.95
N ASN A 43 3.83 -22.34 3.83
CA ASN A 43 3.29 -23.64 3.46
C ASN A 43 1.80 -23.62 3.12
N PHE A 44 1.14 -22.44 3.07
CA PHE A 44 -0.24 -22.41 2.61
C PHE A 44 -0.31 -22.78 1.13
N LYS A 45 -1.30 -23.60 0.81
CA LYS A 45 -1.58 -24.01 -0.56
C LYS A 45 -2.42 -22.97 -1.26
N ALA A 46 -2.04 -22.63 -2.46
CA ALA A 46 -2.79 -21.77 -3.36
C ALA A 46 -3.05 -22.51 -4.68
N LYS A 47 -4.22 -22.29 -5.27
CA LYS A 47 -4.57 -22.80 -6.57
C LYS A 47 -4.19 -21.79 -7.65
N PHE A 48 -3.65 -22.26 -8.76
CA PHE A 48 -3.40 -21.38 -9.90
C PHE A 48 -4.69 -20.85 -10.50
N LEU A 49 -4.70 -19.59 -10.94
CA LEU A 49 -5.90 -18.91 -11.43
C LEU A 49 -6.50 -19.57 -12.69
N TYR A 50 -5.66 -20.15 -13.53
CA TYR A 50 -6.04 -20.71 -14.84
C TYR A 50 -5.82 -22.23 -14.98
N SER A 51 -5.52 -22.92 -13.89
CA SER A 51 -5.35 -24.38 -13.87
C SER A 51 -5.88 -24.97 -12.56
N ASP A 52 -6.12 -26.26 -12.56
CA ASP A 52 -6.53 -26.99 -11.34
C ASP A 52 -5.34 -27.41 -10.47
N GLU A 53 -4.13 -26.96 -10.83
CA GLU A 53 -2.94 -27.26 -10.09
C GLU A 53 -2.86 -26.42 -8.81
N GLU A 54 -2.38 -27.04 -7.75
CA GLU A 54 -2.10 -26.39 -6.47
C GLU A 54 -0.58 -26.37 -6.23
N SER A 55 -0.09 -25.29 -5.66
CA SER A 55 1.30 -25.19 -5.21
C SER A 55 1.37 -24.47 -3.88
N THR A 56 2.43 -24.71 -3.14
CA THR A 56 2.71 -23.93 -1.93
C THR A 56 3.46 -22.65 -2.28
N LEU A 57 3.25 -21.60 -1.49
CA LEU A 57 4.03 -20.38 -1.68
C LEU A 57 5.53 -20.64 -1.58
N TYR A 58 5.93 -21.59 -0.71
CA TYR A 58 7.33 -22.00 -0.56
C TYR A 58 7.96 -22.50 -1.86
N GLU A 59 7.23 -23.30 -2.63
CA GLU A 59 7.71 -23.79 -3.94
C GLU A 59 7.87 -22.66 -4.95
N LEU A 60 6.93 -21.69 -4.92
CA LEU A 60 6.92 -20.58 -5.86
C LEU A 60 8.03 -19.54 -5.61
N ILE A 61 8.46 -19.35 -4.35
CA ILE A 61 9.49 -18.34 -4.01
C ILE A 61 10.93 -18.83 -4.26
N ASN A 62 11.15 -20.13 -4.38
CA ASN A 62 12.50 -20.72 -4.49
C ASN A 62 13.14 -20.60 -5.88
N ASP A 63 12.47 -20.03 -6.85
CA ASP A 63 12.93 -19.98 -8.24
C ASP A 63 13.99 -18.89 -8.51
N LYS A 64 14.05 -17.83 -7.69
CA LYS A 64 15.00 -16.72 -7.84
C LYS A 64 15.42 -16.16 -6.48
N ASP A 65 16.53 -15.41 -6.46
CA ASP A 65 17.08 -14.80 -5.24
C ASP A 65 16.09 -13.87 -4.52
N PHE A 66 15.20 -13.20 -5.29
CA PHE A 66 14.19 -12.29 -4.75
C PHE A 66 12.81 -12.55 -5.35
N SER A 67 11.83 -12.67 -4.49
CA SER A 67 10.43 -12.82 -4.87
C SER A 67 9.60 -11.65 -4.37
N ILE A 68 8.79 -11.08 -5.25
CA ILE A 68 7.82 -10.02 -4.95
C ILE A 68 6.45 -10.68 -4.89
N ILE A 69 5.79 -10.61 -3.74
CA ILE A 69 4.43 -11.10 -3.57
C ILE A 69 3.49 -9.91 -3.65
N ASN A 70 2.64 -9.88 -4.66
CA ASN A 70 1.61 -8.87 -4.86
C ASN A 70 0.24 -9.45 -4.56
N ILE A 71 -0.46 -8.88 -3.57
CA ILE A 71 -1.84 -9.26 -3.25
C ILE A 71 -2.77 -8.30 -3.99
N TRP A 72 -3.66 -8.84 -4.82
CA TRP A 72 -4.53 -8.04 -5.68
C TRP A 72 -5.96 -8.60 -5.73
N ALA A 73 -6.90 -7.78 -6.19
CA ALA A 73 -8.27 -8.17 -6.47
C ALA A 73 -8.79 -7.43 -7.71
N SER A 74 -9.80 -7.97 -8.39
CA SER A 74 -10.36 -7.35 -9.60
C SER A 74 -11.01 -5.98 -9.35
N TRP A 75 -11.55 -5.78 -8.17
CA TRP A 75 -12.18 -4.52 -7.72
C TRP A 75 -11.20 -3.48 -7.15
N CYS A 76 -9.91 -3.83 -7.00
CA CYS A 76 -8.88 -2.96 -6.43
C CYS A 76 -8.33 -2.01 -7.50
N LEU A 77 -8.80 -0.76 -7.53
CA LEU A 77 -8.32 0.25 -8.49
C LEU A 77 -6.81 0.53 -8.38
N PRO A 78 -6.22 0.76 -7.18
CA PRO A 78 -4.77 0.95 -7.07
C PRO A 78 -3.96 -0.23 -7.59
N CYS A 79 -4.44 -1.47 -7.41
CA CYS A 79 -3.74 -2.66 -7.91
C CYS A 79 -3.66 -2.68 -9.44
N ARG A 80 -4.67 -2.11 -10.12
CA ARG A 80 -4.67 -1.98 -11.60
C ARG A 80 -3.63 -0.97 -12.07
N ASP A 81 -3.44 0.11 -11.33
CA ASP A 81 -2.45 1.15 -11.65
C ASP A 81 -1.02 0.61 -11.47
N GLU A 82 -0.79 -0.23 -10.45
CA GLU A 82 0.51 -0.87 -10.19
C GLU A 82 0.86 -1.97 -11.20
N HIS A 83 -0.12 -2.51 -11.90
CA HIS A 83 0.07 -3.66 -12.79
C HIS A 83 1.12 -3.40 -13.89
N SER A 84 1.10 -2.23 -14.50
CA SER A 84 2.07 -1.85 -15.53
C SER A 84 3.50 -1.80 -14.99
N PHE A 85 3.68 -1.34 -13.76
CA PHE A 85 4.96 -1.32 -13.07
C PHE A 85 5.48 -2.75 -12.79
N LEU A 86 4.61 -3.64 -12.32
CA LEU A 86 4.97 -5.04 -12.06
C LEU A 86 5.36 -5.77 -13.36
N LEU A 87 4.68 -5.50 -14.48
CA LEU A 87 5.07 -6.05 -15.79
C LEU A 87 6.46 -5.55 -16.23
N ASN A 88 6.78 -4.28 -15.99
CA ASN A 88 8.11 -3.74 -16.27
C ASN A 88 9.18 -4.40 -15.39
N LEU A 89 8.91 -4.63 -14.11
CA LEU A 89 9.83 -5.35 -13.24
C LEU A 89 10.04 -6.79 -13.69
N LYS A 90 8.99 -7.47 -14.13
CA LYS A 90 9.08 -8.83 -14.67
C LYS A 90 9.98 -8.90 -15.90
N SER A 91 9.96 -7.88 -16.76
CA SER A 91 10.80 -7.84 -17.97
C SER A 91 12.30 -7.78 -17.67
N LEU A 92 12.69 -7.34 -16.46
CA LEU A 92 14.09 -7.31 -16.03
C LEU A 92 14.66 -8.69 -15.70
N ASP A 93 13.84 -9.71 -15.60
CA ASP A 93 14.16 -11.12 -15.29
C ASP A 93 15.00 -11.35 -14.00
N LYS A 94 15.04 -10.35 -13.13
CA LYS A 94 15.77 -10.41 -11.85
C LYS A 94 14.91 -10.85 -10.69
N PHE A 95 13.59 -10.71 -10.84
CA PHE A 95 12.62 -10.93 -9.77
C PHE A 95 11.65 -12.03 -10.15
N ASN A 96 11.29 -12.85 -9.18
CA ASN A 96 10.11 -13.68 -9.26
C ASN A 96 8.90 -12.86 -8.79
N ILE A 97 7.86 -12.74 -9.62
CA ILE A 97 6.66 -11.97 -9.28
C ILE A 97 5.48 -12.93 -9.13
N ILE A 98 4.94 -13.01 -7.94
CA ILE A 98 3.84 -13.88 -7.56
C ILE A 98 2.63 -13.02 -7.25
N GLY A 99 1.58 -13.13 -8.06
CA GLY A 99 0.30 -12.46 -7.82
C GLY A 99 -0.64 -13.37 -7.03
N ILE A 100 -1.10 -12.91 -5.87
CA ILE A 100 -2.13 -13.61 -5.07
C ILE A 100 -3.44 -12.87 -5.23
N ASN A 101 -4.44 -13.55 -5.83
CA ASN A 101 -5.79 -13.02 -5.89
C ASN A 101 -6.49 -13.21 -4.54
N TYR A 102 -7.15 -12.15 -4.05
CA TYR A 102 -7.82 -12.14 -2.77
C TYR A 102 -9.27 -11.72 -2.89
N LYS A 103 -10.16 -12.64 -2.54
CA LYS A 103 -11.61 -12.40 -2.49
C LYS A 103 -12.25 -11.92 -3.81
N ASP A 104 -11.89 -12.50 -4.90
CA ASP A 104 -12.66 -12.39 -6.15
C ASP A 104 -13.73 -13.46 -6.25
#